data_bf618eda1abfe5acbbaa4e78f4c6be7d
#
_entry.id   bf618eda1abfe5acbbaa4e78f4c6be7d
#
_cell.length_a   1.000
_cell.length_b   1.000
_cell.length_c   1.000
_cell.angle_alpha   90.00
_cell.angle_beta   90.00
_cell.angle_gamma   90.00
#
_symmetry.space_group_name_H-M   'P 1'
#
loop_
_entity.id
_entity.type
_entity.pdbx_description
1 polymer ?
#
loop_
_entity_poly.entity_id
_entity_poly.type
_entity_poly.pdbx_seq_one_letter_code
_entity_poly.pdbx_strand_id
1 'polypeptide(L)'
;MQDNALPASGNHQDVVSTANMSRREFLILGAMGTLSTLLIGCQGGPSTSKPTATAIRSTPAPTATATDNDWAQLASALQGSLIRSDNPRYLTALQLFDPRYDSVRPAGIAYCASATDVQTCLAFVRRFAVPFAIRCGGHSYAGYSTTTGLVVDVTGMHGVTVDTTANTATIGAGTRLIDVYATLAGQGMILPAGSCPTVGIAGLTLGGGVGVLGRKFGLTCDNLLSAQVVVADGRVLTCDANHDPDLFWALRGGGGGNFGVVTSFTFRVHPLSTLSLFTLRWPWSSAASVVNAWQHWAPQGPDELWSNCVLLTNSNKGASPIVLVNGVYVGGVAPLNTLLQQLTGQINAAPISDYVSGAGVLDAMLYEAGCSGKGIDQCHLPIQNSQGQIARDTSAVKSAYYTTALPSQAINNLINAIERRQSSPGLGNGGIGMDSYGGAINRVATDATAFAHRNALFSSQFSASWQASDPASVVAANHDWLNETWQSMNQYASGAAYQNYVDPDLTNWQQAYYGSNLPRLQRIKAAYDPNDFFHFAQSITPAR
;
A
#
# COMPACT_ATOMS: atom_id res chain seq x y z
N MET A 1 33.35 -34.97 -47.38
CA MET A 1 33.94 -36.01 -46.48
C MET A 1 34.23 -35.40 -45.16
N GLN A 2 33.72 -36.01 -44.15
CA GLN A 2 33.81 -35.84 -42.70
C GLN A 2 32.93 -34.79 -42.05
N ASP A 3 31.83 -35.31 -41.58
CA ASP A 3 30.99 -34.85 -40.48
C ASP A 3 31.78 -34.65 -39.19
N ASN A 4 31.43 -33.59 -38.44
CA ASN A 4 31.64 -33.56 -37.00
C ASN A 4 30.36 -33.04 -36.33
N ALA A 5 29.66 -33.99 -35.78
CA ALA A 5 28.45 -33.79 -34.95
C ALA A 5 28.83 -33.17 -33.60
N LEU A 6 28.06 -32.19 -33.20
CA LEU A 6 28.00 -31.65 -31.81
C LEU A 6 27.17 -32.59 -30.94
N PRO A 7 27.51 -32.81 -29.65
CA PRO A 7 26.74 -33.64 -28.76
C PRO A 7 25.51 -32.92 -28.23
N ALA A 8 24.47 -33.71 -28.01
CA ALA A 8 23.14 -33.34 -27.63
C ALA A 8 23.02 -32.69 -26.23
N SER A 9 22.07 -31.78 -26.16
CA SER A 9 21.41 -31.12 -25.04
C SER A 9 21.30 -31.94 -23.75
N GLY A 10 21.87 -31.43 -22.68
CA GLY A 10 21.52 -31.77 -21.31
C GLY A 10 20.27 -31.01 -20.88
N ASN A 11 19.39 -31.69 -20.21
CA ASN A 11 18.10 -31.21 -19.67
C ASN A 11 18.19 -29.90 -18.89
N HIS A 12 17.60 -28.86 -19.44
CA HIS A 12 17.29 -27.58 -18.76
C HIS A 12 15.81 -27.52 -18.40
N GLN A 13 15.31 -28.38 -17.52
CA GLN A 13 13.90 -28.31 -17.11
C GLN A 13 13.65 -28.13 -15.61
N ASP A 14 14.66 -28.05 -14.73
CA ASP A 14 14.43 -27.98 -13.28
C ASP A 14 14.96 -26.73 -12.54
N VAL A 15 15.34 -25.65 -13.24
CA VAL A 15 15.93 -24.46 -12.60
C VAL A 15 15.00 -23.22 -12.65
N VAL A 16 13.84 -23.29 -13.29
CA VAL A 16 12.99 -22.09 -13.53
C VAL A 16 12.04 -21.76 -12.39
N SER A 17 11.92 -22.57 -11.34
CA SER A 17 10.84 -22.44 -10.34
C SER A 17 11.14 -21.53 -9.12
N THR A 18 12.36 -21.02 -8.92
CA THR A 18 12.68 -20.31 -7.66
C THR A 18 13.28 -18.89 -7.84
N ALA A 19 13.42 -18.39 -9.06
CA ALA A 19 14.09 -17.10 -9.32
C ALA A 19 13.16 -15.87 -9.28
N ASN A 20 11.82 -16.04 -9.16
CA ASN A 20 10.85 -14.96 -9.32
C ASN A 20 9.98 -14.73 -8.07
N MET A 21 10.60 -14.52 -6.90
CA MET A 21 9.84 -14.02 -5.73
C MET A 21 9.88 -12.50 -5.72
N SER A 22 8.81 -11.87 -6.19
CA SER A 22 8.57 -10.44 -6.07
C SER A 22 8.11 -10.06 -4.64
N ARG A 23 8.15 -8.78 -4.31
CA ARG A 23 7.57 -8.22 -3.05
C ARG A 23 6.12 -8.67 -2.81
N ARG A 24 5.41 -9.05 -3.86
CA ARG A 24 4.04 -9.57 -3.83
C ARG A 24 3.98 -11.06 -3.43
N GLU A 25 4.94 -11.88 -3.77
CA GLU A 25 5.00 -13.26 -3.29
C GLU A 25 5.24 -13.31 -1.80
N PHE A 26 5.85 -12.28 -1.23
CA PHE A 26 5.86 -12.01 0.20
C PHE A 26 4.43 -11.92 0.78
N LEU A 27 3.47 -11.35 0.04
CA LEU A 27 2.08 -11.20 0.46
C LEU A 27 1.15 -12.36 -0.01
N ILE A 28 1.56 -13.16 -1.00
CA ILE A 28 0.67 -14.10 -1.73
C ILE A 28 0.91 -15.60 -1.42
N LEU A 29 2.00 -15.99 -0.81
CA LEU A 29 2.32 -17.41 -0.54
C LEU A 29 1.36 -18.12 0.45
N GLY A 30 0.17 -17.56 0.70
CA GLY A 30 -0.88 -18.14 1.56
C GLY A 30 -1.98 -18.96 0.87
N ALA A 31 -2.05 -19.01 -0.45
CA ALA A 31 -3.23 -19.53 -1.13
C ALA A 31 -2.98 -20.78 -1.99
N MET A 32 -2.75 -21.94 -1.38
CA MET A 32 -3.06 -23.27 -1.95
C MET A 32 -3.18 -24.31 -0.83
N GLY A 33 -4.41 -24.70 -0.52
CA GLY A 33 -4.70 -25.77 0.44
C GLY A 33 -6.20 -26.04 0.53
N THR A 34 -6.66 -26.98 -0.29
CA THR A 34 -7.86 -27.85 -0.27
C THR A 34 -8.97 -27.61 0.76
N LEU A 35 -10.20 -27.60 0.21
CA LEU A 35 -11.51 -27.73 0.89
C LEU A 35 -11.54 -28.87 1.90
N SER A 36 -12.10 -28.61 3.08
CA SER A 36 -12.91 -29.57 3.82
C SER A 36 -13.87 -28.82 4.73
N THR A 37 -15.14 -29.04 4.50
CA THR A 37 -16.30 -28.60 5.27
C THR A 37 -16.39 -29.33 6.61
N LEU A 38 -16.73 -28.64 7.70
CA LEU A 38 -17.62 -29.15 8.77
C LEU A 38 -18.14 -28.00 9.65
N LEU A 39 -19.45 -28.00 9.85
CA LEU A 39 -20.28 -27.14 10.69
C LEU A 39 -20.25 -27.56 12.16
N ILE A 40 -20.57 -26.60 13.06
CA ILE A 40 -21.23 -26.66 14.38
C ILE A 40 -20.49 -25.66 15.31
N GLY A 41 -21.01 -24.61 15.91
CA GLY A 41 -22.27 -24.32 16.55
C GLY A 41 -22.07 -23.80 17.98
N CYS A 42 -22.62 -22.62 18.31
CA CYS A 42 -23.11 -22.15 19.61
C CYS A 42 -22.22 -21.44 20.66
N GLN A 43 -22.50 -20.16 20.82
CA GLN A 43 -22.91 -19.41 22.04
C GLN A 43 -21.91 -19.12 23.18
N GLY A 44 -21.89 -17.83 23.58
CA GLY A 44 -21.44 -17.35 24.88
C GLY A 44 -21.26 -15.83 24.96
N GLY A 45 -22.09 -15.20 25.71
CA GLY A 45 -22.52 -13.83 25.85
C GLY A 45 -21.54 -12.74 26.37
N PRO A 46 -22.04 -11.49 26.58
CA PRO A 46 -21.23 -10.28 26.56
C PRO A 46 -20.78 -9.81 27.95
N SER A 47 -19.61 -9.20 28.00
CA SER A 47 -19.17 -8.41 29.16
C SER A 47 -19.16 -6.92 28.79
N THR A 48 -19.92 -6.14 29.52
CA THR A 48 -20.08 -4.70 29.37
C THR A 48 -19.09 -3.94 30.25
N SER A 49 -18.32 -3.03 29.66
CA SER A 49 -17.73 -1.90 30.37
C SER A 49 -18.05 -0.59 29.65
N LYS A 50 -18.73 0.32 30.34
CA LYS A 50 -19.09 1.66 29.88
C LYS A 50 -17.89 2.61 29.96
N PRO A 51 -17.62 3.42 28.94
CA PRO A 51 -16.85 4.65 29.10
C PRO A 51 -17.78 5.86 29.30
N THR A 52 -17.31 6.76 30.11
CA THR A 52 -17.95 8.01 30.55
C THR A 52 -18.03 9.00 29.38
N ALA A 53 -19.22 9.58 29.19
CA ALA A 53 -19.52 10.53 28.12
C ALA A 53 -18.90 11.90 28.38
N THR A 54 -18.12 12.39 27.45
CA THR A 54 -17.72 13.81 27.34
C THR A 54 -18.67 14.52 26.37
N ALA A 55 -19.13 15.70 26.76
CA ALA A 55 -20.18 16.46 26.08
C ALA A 55 -19.91 16.72 24.61
N ILE A 56 -20.82 16.27 23.76
CA ILE A 56 -20.84 16.43 22.31
C ILE A 56 -21.50 17.78 22.00
N ARG A 57 -20.81 18.63 21.22
CA ARG A 57 -21.42 19.78 20.54
C ARG A 57 -22.50 19.25 19.58
N SER A 58 -23.72 19.72 19.75
CA SER A 58 -24.89 19.31 18.97
C SER A 58 -24.73 19.67 17.48
N THR A 59 -24.48 18.66 16.65
CA THR A 59 -24.83 18.68 15.24
C THR A 59 -26.36 18.72 15.14
N PRO A 60 -26.96 19.43 14.14
CA PRO A 60 -28.40 19.35 13.95
C PRO A 60 -28.83 17.89 13.81
N ALA A 61 -29.85 17.47 14.54
CA ALA A 61 -30.35 16.11 14.47
C ALA A 61 -30.73 15.78 13.01
N PRO A 62 -30.40 14.55 12.52
CA PRO A 62 -30.81 14.13 11.19
C PRO A 62 -32.32 14.20 11.07
N THR A 63 -32.82 14.85 10.03
CA THR A 63 -34.23 15.22 9.89
C THR A 63 -35.13 14.04 9.47
N ALA A 64 -34.54 12.93 8.97
CA ALA A 64 -35.23 11.67 8.66
C ALA A 64 -34.23 10.58 8.26
N THR A 65 -34.56 9.31 8.47
CA THR A 65 -33.84 8.18 7.84
C THR A 65 -34.12 8.18 6.34
N ALA A 66 -33.08 7.98 5.52
CA ALA A 66 -33.22 7.90 4.07
C ALA A 66 -34.16 6.74 3.69
N THR A 67 -35.23 7.04 2.93
CA THR A 67 -36.19 6.08 2.42
C THR A 67 -35.67 5.43 1.12
N ASP A 68 -36.31 4.34 0.68
CA ASP A 68 -35.99 3.74 -0.63
C ASP A 68 -36.21 4.71 -1.79
N ASN A 69 -37.14 5.63 -1.67
CA ASN A 69 -37.36 6.69 -2.66
C ASN A 69 -36.18 7.69 -2.68
N ASP A 70 -35.62 8.05 -1.52
CA ASP A 70 -34.43 8.92 -1.45
C ASP A 70 -33.21 8.24 -2.10
N TRP A 71 -33.02 6.95 -1.87
CA TRP A 71 -31.97 6.16 -2.54
C TRP A 71 -32.21 6.06 -4.05
N ALA A 72 -33.45 5.92 -4.51
CA ALA A 72 -33.78 5.91 -5.93
C ALA A 72 -33.51 7.28 -6.58
N GLN A 73 -33.81 8.38 -5.86
CA GLN A 73 -33.48 9.73 -6.31
C GLN A 73 -31.95 9.93 -6.39
N LEU A 74 -31.20 9.45 -5.40
CA LEU A 74 -29.73 9.45 -5.48
C LEU A 74 -29.24 8.70 -6.72
N ALA A 75 -29.75 7.47 -6.95
CA ALA A 75 -29.37 6.66 -8.11
C ALA A 75 -29.64 7.39 -9.45
N SER A 76 -30.78 8.06 -9.58
CA SER A 76 -31.14 8.79 -10.80
C SER A 76 -30.37 10.10 -11.00
N ALA A 77 -29.80 10.68 -9.94
CA ALA A 77 -29.03 11.91 -9.98
C ALA A 77 -27.54 11.69 -10.33
N LEU A 78 -27.04 10.46 -10.25
CA LEU A 78 -25.64 10.14 -10.58
C LEU A 78 -25.48 9.95 -12.10
N GLN A 79 -24.38 10.46 -12.64
CA GLN A 79 -23.89 10.11 -13.97
C GLN A 79 -23.31 8.69 -13.99
N GLY A 80 -22.71 8.28 -12.88
CA GLY A 80 -22.23 6.94 -12.64
C GLY A 80 -23.35 5.96 -12.28
N SER A 81 -23.15 5.13 -11.24
CA SER A 81 -24.15 4.15 -10.83
C SER A 81 -24.18 3.95 -9.32
N LEU A 82 -25.37 3.61 -8.80
CA LEU A 82 -25.54 3.18 -7.41
C LEU A 82 -25.86 1.69 -7.37
N ILE A 83 -25.09 0.93 -6.61
CA ILE A 83 -25.30 -0.49 -6.36
C ILE A 83 -25.85 -0.65 -4.95
N ARG A 84 -27.01 -1.28 -4.80
CA ARG A 84 -27.65 -1.64 -3.53
C ARG A 84 -27.80 -3.15 -3.40
N SER A 85 -28.29 -3.62 -2.25
CA SER A 85 -28.37 -5.04 -1.89
C SER A 85 -29.24 -5.90 -2.82
N ASP A 86 -30.16 -5.30 -3.56
CA ASP A 86 -31.01 -5.94 -4.57
C ASP A 86 -30.32 -6.10 -5.94
N ASN A 87 -29.18 -5.47 -6.15
CA ASN A 87 -28.43 -5.56 -7.41
C ASN A 87 -27.62 -6.86 -7.47
N PRO A 88 -27.66 -7.63 -8.57
CA PRO A 88 -26.88 -8.87 -8.72
C PRO A 88 -25.37 -8.71 -8.53
N ARG A 89 -24.82 -7.52 -8.80
CA ARG A 89 -23.39 -7.23 -8.61
C ARG A 89 -23.02 -6.84 -7.18
N TYR A 90 -23.96 -6.74 -6.26
CA TYR A 90 -23.72 -6.20 -4.92
C TYR A 90 -22.63 -6.96 -4.16
N LEU A 91 -22.68 -8.30 -4.15
CA LEU A 91 -21.69 -9.13 -3.45
C LEU A 91 -20.27 -9.00 -4.03
N THR A 92 -20.14 -8.65 -5.30
CA THR A 92 -18.86 -8.34 -5.92
C THR A 92 -18.45 -6.89 -5.62
N ALA A 93 -19.37 -5.97 -5.71
CA ALA A 93 -19.13 -4.54 -5.51
C ALA A 93 -18.69 -4.18 -4.08
N LEU A 94 -19.15 -4.90 -3.05
CA LEU A 94 -18.78 -4.65 -1.66
C LEU A 94 -17.34 -5.06 -1.33
N GLN A 95 -16.73 -5.95 -2.12
CA GLN A 95 -15.41 -6.52 -1.81
C GLN A 95 -14.30 -5.48 -1.82
N LEU A 96 -13.41 -5.59 -0.83
CA LEU A 96 -12.13 -4.90 -0.78
C LEU A 96 -11.01 -5.86 -1.18
N PHE A 97 -9.75 -5.37 -1.19
CA PHE A 97 -8.59 -6.26 -1.36
C PHE A 97 -8.51 -7.30 -0.24
N ASP A 98 -8.82 -6.91 1.00
CA ASP A 98 -8.79 -7.79 2.17
C ASP A 98 -10.17 -8.41 2.44
N PRO A 99 -10.31 -9.75 2.34
CA PRO A 99 -11.57 -10.45 2.58
C PRO A 99 -12.16 -10.30 3.99
N ARG A 100 -11.37 -9.89 5.01
CA ARG A 100 -11.87 -9.66 6.38
C ARG A 100 -13.07 -8.70 6.43
N TYR A 101 -13.16 -7.82 5.46
CA TYR A 101 -14.20 -6.79 5.40
C TYR A 101 -15.41 -7.18 4.56
N ASP A 102 -15.46 -8.39 4.00
CA ASP A 102 -16.59 -8.86 3.17
C ASP A 102 -17.90 -9.03 3.97
N SER A 103 -17.83 -9.07 5.29
CA SER A 103 -19.02 -9.09 6.16
C SER A 103 -19.68 -7.72 6.31
N VAL A 104 -18.99 -6.62 6.01
CA VAL A 104 -19.56 -5.28 6.03
C VAL A 104 -20.53 -5.14 4.86
N ARG A 105 -21.75 -4.64 5.15
CA ARG A 105 -22.85 -4.52 4.17
C ARG A 105 -23.20 -3.05 3.95
N PRO A 106 -22.62 -2.37 2.95
CA PRO A 106 -22.99 -1.01 2.59
C PRO A 106 -24.47 -0.91 2.23
N ALA A 107 -25.18 0.12 2.70
CA ALA A 107 -26.53 0.41 2.24
C ALA A 107 -26.56 0.82 0.75
N GLY A 108 -25.43 1.37 0.26
CA GLY A 108 -25.22 1.67 -1.15
C GLY A 108 -23.74 1.86 -1.47
N ILE A 109 -23.39 1.60 -2.73
CA ILE A 109 -22.06 1.83 -3.30
C ILE A 109 -22.24 2.69 -4.53
N ALA A 110 -21.86 3.97 -4.45
CA ALA A 110 -21.95 4.93 -5.54
C ALA A 110 -20.63 4.97 -6.32
N TYR A 111 -20.63 4.43 -7.53
CA TYR A 111 -19.53 4.56 -8.49
C TYR A 111 -19.61 5.93 -9.15
N CYS A 112 -18.89 6.92 -8.64
CA CYS A 112 -18.89 8.29 -9.11
C CYS A 112 -18.10 8.42 -10.42
N ALA A 113 -18.73 8.98 -11.47
CA ALA A 113 -18.10 9.26 -12.76
C ALA A 113 -17.56 10.69 -12.85
N SER A 114 -17.93 11.58 -11.92
CA SER A 114 -17.55 12.99 -11.93
C SER A 114 -17.50 13.60 -10.53
N ALA A 115 -16.91 14.80 -10.43
CA ALA A 115 -16.97 15.61 -9.20
C ALA A 115 -18.41 15.95 -8.79
N THR A 116 -19.31 16.10 -9.75
CA THR A 116 -20.75 16.35 -9.50
C THR A 116 -21.40 15.15 -8.81
N ASP A 117 -21.06 13.93 -9.20
CA ASP A 117 -21.54 12.73 -8.51
C ASP A 117 -21.07 12.68 -7.05
N VAL A 118 -19.80 13.04 -6.81
CA VAL A 118 -19.24 13.15 -5.45
C VAL A 118 -20.02 14.20 -4.64
N GLN A 119 -20.25 15.39 -5.21
CA GLN A 119 -21.07 16.43 -4.55
C GLN A 119 -22.45 15.93 -4.19
N THR A 120 -23.10 15.21 -5.12
CA THR A 120 -24.44 14.61 -4.93
C THR A 120 -24.42 13.59 -3.79
N CYS A 121 -23.43 12.70 -3.74
CA CYS A 121 -23.25 11.75 -2.65
C CYS A 121 -23.01 12.43 -1.30
N LEU A 122 -22.13 13.45 -1.25
CA LEU A 122 -21.86 14.19 -0.02
C LEU A 122 -23.07 14.99 0.48
N ALA A 123 -23.87 15.56 -0.43
CA ALA A 123 -25.12 16.20 -0.08
C ALA A 123 -26.14 15.20 0.51
N PHE A 124 -26.24 14.01 -0.09
CA PHE A 124 -27.11 12.93 0.39
C PHE A 124 -26.71 12.49 1.81
N VAL A 125 -25.43 12.16 2.04
CA VAL A 125 -24.99 11.71 3.36
C VAL A 125 -25.13 12.78 4.42
N ARG A 126 -24.97 14.06 4.06
CA ARG A 126 -25.18 15.19 4.98
C ARG A 126 -26.67 15.34 5.33
N ARG A 127 -27.56 15.25 4.33
CA ARG A 127 -29.01 15.40 4.55
C ARG A 127 -29.58 14.33 5.46
N PHE A 128 -29.14 13.09 5.30
CA PHE A 128 -29.71 11.94 6.00
C PHE A 128 -28.81 11.40 7.12
N ALA A 129 -27.68 12.04 7.41
CA ALA A 129 -26.65 11.58 8.36
C ALA A 129 -26.24 10.11 8.14
N VAL A 130 -26.15 9.68 6.88
CA VAL A 130 -25.72 8.32 6.53
C VAL A 130 -24.21 8.21 6.76
N PRO A 131 -23.72 7.19 7.48
CA PRO A 131 -22.29 6.93 7.54
C PRO A 131 -21.73 6.74 6.13
N PHE A 132 -20.51 7.22 5.86
CA PHE A 132 -19.92 7.04 4.55
C PHE A 132 -18.42 6.74 4.60
N ALA A 133 -17.92 6.14 3.54
CA ALA A 133 -16.50 5.89 3.32
C ALA A 133 -16.13 6.23 1.89
N ILE A 134 -14.89 6.71 1.68
CA ILE A 134 -14.34 7.00 0.36
C ILE A 134 -13.53 5.80 -0.10
N ARG A 135 -13.75 5.34 -1.32
CA ARG A 135 -13.04 4.20 -1.89
C ARG A 135 -12.43 4.53 -3.24
N CYS A 136 -11.15 4.16 -3.40
CA CYS A 136 -10.45 4.06 -4.67
C CYS A 136 -10.04 2.59 -4.88
N GLY A 137 -8.80 2.19 -4.53
CA GLY A 137 -8.29 0.83 -4.67
C GLY A 137 -8.85 -0.21 -3.69
N GLY A 138 -9.41 0.24 -2.56
CA GLY A 138 -9.91 -0.68 -1.53
C GLY A 138 -8.81 -1.42 -0.77
N HIS A 139 -7.60 -0.86 -0.67
CA HIS A 139 -6.40 -1.47 -0.07
C HIS A 139 -6.13 -1.06 1.38
N SER A 140 -7.06 -0.39 2.07
CA SER A 140 -6.87 -0.03 3.48
C SER A 140 -6.77 -1.28 4.35
N TYR A 141 -5.65 -1.48 5.05
CA TYR A 141 -5.46 -2.58 6.01
C TYR A 141 -6.42 -2.53 7.20
N ALA A 142 -6.98 -1.34 7.50
CA ALA A 142 -7.98 -1.15 8.56
C ALA A 142 -9.43 -1.11 8.04
N GLY A 143 -9.66 -1.36 6.73
CA GLY A 143 -11.00 -1.39 6.15
C GLY A 143 -11.68 -0.03 6.01
N TYR A 144 -10.95 1.08 6.10
CA TYR A 144 -11.53 2.45 6.04
C TYR A 144 -12.13 2.80 4.66
N SER A 145 -12.04 1.90 3.68
CA SER A 145 -12.65 2.05 2.35
C SER A 145 -14.06 1.45 2.26
N THR A 146 -14.67 1.03 3.37
CA THR A 146 -16.04 0.51 3.42
C THR A 146 -16.76 0.98 4.69
N THR A 147 -18.08 0.87 4.68
CA THR A 147 -18.98 1.29 5.76
C THR A 147 -20.31 0.56 5.63
N THR A 148 -21.14 0.60 6.67
CA THR A 148 -22.54 0.12 6.59
C THR A 148 -23.48 1.11 5.90
N GLY A 149 -23.04 2.34 5.62
CA GLY A 149 -23.80 3.39 4.94
C GLY A 149 -23.49 3.49 3.45
N LEU A 150 -23.04 4.65 2.96
CA LEU A 150 -22.72 4.91 1.55
C LEU A 150 -21.22 4.81 1.31
N VAL A 151 -20.79 3.95 0.40
CA VAL A 151 -19.44 3.98 -0.16
C VAL A 151 -19.41 4.93 -1.35
N VAL A 152 -18.63 6.00 -1.26
CA VAL A 152 -18.34 6.94 -2.36
C VAL A 152 -17.12 6.41 -3.10
N ASP A 153 -17.34 5.70 -4.19
CA ASP A 153 -16.31 5.03 -4.96
C ASP A 153 -15.89 5.87 -6.17
N VAL A 154 -14.61 6.26 -6.20
CA VAL A 154 -14.08 7.12 -7.27
C VAL A 154 -13.52 6.34 -8.46
N THR A 155 -13.67 5.02 -8.51
CA THR A 155 -13.11 4.19 -9.60
C THR A 155 -13.71 4.46 -10.97
N GLY A 156 -14.87 5.11 -11.03
CA GLY A 156 -15.44 5.63 -12.28
C GLY A 156 -14.64 6.79 -12.88
N MET A 157 -13.86 7.50 -12.07
CA MET A 157 -12.99 8.60 -12.50
C MET A 157 -11.56 8.08 -12.73
N HIS A 158 -11.35 7.29 -13.78
CA HIS A 158 -10.07 6.71 -14.14
C HIS A 158 -9.56 7.26 -15.46
N GLY A 159 -8.29 6.99 -15.76
CA GLY A 159 -7.61 7.38 -16.99
C GLY A 159 -6.34 8.19 -16.71
N VAL A 160 -5.47 8.20 -17.72
CA VAL A 160 -4.17 8.90 -17.68
C VAL A 160 -4.01 9.66 -18.98
N THR A 161 -3.82 10.97 -18.88
CA THR A 161 -3.48 11.85 -20.01
C THR A 161 -2.06 12.37 -19.80
N VAL A 162 -1.18 12.15 -20.76
CA VAL A 162 0.25 12.48 -20.67
C VAL A 162 0.59 13.65 -21.60
N ASP A 163 1.28 14.64 -21.05
CA ASP A 163 1.97 15.69 -21.81
C ASP A 163 3.47 15.46 -21.69
N THR A 164 4.05 14.83 -22.73
CA THR A 164 5.49 14.52 -22.79
C THR A 164 6.36 15.78 -22.97
N THR A 165 5.79 16.88 -23.49
CA THR A 165 6.51 18.16 -23.66
C THR A 165 6.67 18.86 -22.31
N ALA A 166 5.60 18.88 -21.52
CA ALA A 166 5.63 19.46 -20.18
C ALA A 166 6.18 18.48 -19.10
N ASN A 167 6.38 17.21 -19.44
CA ASN A 167 6.68 16.14 -18.49
C ASN A 167 5.63 16.06 -17.37
N THR A 168 4.36 16.10 -17.74
CA THR A 168 3.25 15.99 -16.79
C THR A 168 2.26 14.90 -17.18
N ALA A 169 1.51 14.40 -16.19
CA ALA A 169 0.39 13.51 -16.43
C ALA A 169 -0.78 13.89 -15.53
N THR A 170 -1.97 14.00 -16.13
CA THR A 170 -3.23 14.14 -15.40
C THR A 170 -3.85 12.75 -15.27
N ILE A 171 -4.11 12.35 -14.01
CA ILE A 171 -4.55 11.01 -13.64
C ILE A 171 -5.85 11.10 -12.86
N GLY A 172 -6.90 10.41 -13.31
CA GLY A 172 -8.15 10.28 -12.57
C GLY A 172 -7.94 9.54 -11.24
N ALA A 173 -8.58 10.01 -10.17
CA ALA A 173 -8.35 9.52 -8.81
C ALA A 173 -8.65 8.01 -8.64
N GLY A 174 -9.49 7.43 -9.50
CA GLY A 174 -9.86 6.01 -9.48
C GLY A 174 -8.89 5.07 -10.20
N THR A 175 -7.84 5.57 -10.85
CA THR A 175 -6.92 4.77 -11.66
C THR A 175 -6.09 3.82 -10.81
N ARG A 176 -5.88 2.59 -11.28
CA ARG A 176 -4.99 1.60 -10.64
C ARG A 176 -3.55 1.85 -11.03
N LEU A 177 -2.60 1.46 -10.16
CA LEU A 177 -1.18 1.70 -10.43
C LEU A 177 -0.69 0.98 -11.68
N ILE A 178 -1.20 -0.23 -11.96
CA ILE A 178 -0.80 -0.95 -13.18
C ILE A 178 -1.20 -0.19 -14.45
N ASP A 179 -2.37 0.44 -14.46
CA ASP A 179 -2.85 1.23 -15.60
C ASP A 179 -2.06 2.53 -15.74
N VAL A 180 -1.65 3.13 -14.61
CA VAL A 180 -0.74 4.30 -14.61
C VAL A 180 0.58 3.91 -15.25
N TYR A 181 1.19 2.81 -14.80
CA TYR A 181 2.48 2.34 -15.34
C TYR A 181 2.41 1.96 -16.81
N ALA A 182 1.37 1.23 -17.21
CA ALA A 182 1.21 0.83 -18.61
C ALA A 182 1.09 2.04 -19.55
N THR A 183 0.29 3.04 -19.16
CA THR A 183 0.09 4.25 -19.96
C THR A 183 1.34 5.11 -20.02
N LEU A 184 2.00 5.35 -18.88
CA LEU A 184 3.20 6.18 -18.81
C LEU A 184 4.38 5.53 -19.55
N ALA A 185 4.63 4.24 -19.33
CA ALA A 185 5.71 3.52 -19.99
C ALA A 185 5.53 3.46 -21.50
N GLY A 186 4.29 3.37 -21.99
CA GLY A 186 3.97 3.48 -23.43
C GLY A 186 4.34 4.82 -24.06
N GLN A 187 4.58 5.86 -23.24
CA GLN A 187 5.04 7.19 -23.63
C GLN A 187 6.50 7.46 -23.23
N GLY A 188 7.24 6.44 -22.76
CA GLY A 188 8.61 6.60 -22.28
C GLY A 188 8.74 7.38 -20.98
N MET A 189 7.67 7.43 -20.19
CA MET A 189 7.58 8.17 -18.93
C MET A 189 7.34 7.24 -17.74
N ILE A 190 7.62 7.73 -16.53
CA ILE A 190 7.33 7.06 -15.27
C ILE A 190 6.91 8.06 -14.18
N LEU A 191 6.05 7.61 -13.27
CA LEU A 191 5.75 8.24 -11.99
C LEU A 191 6.30 7.35 -10.88
N PRO A 192 7.11 7.86 -9.93
CA PRO A 192 7.48 7.09 -8.75
C PRO A 192 6.23 6.84 -7.89
N ALA A 193 5.82 5.58 -7.80
CA ALA A 193 4.66 5.15 -7.01
C ALA A 193 4.87 3.71 -6.48
N GLY A 194 3.89 3.19 -5.74
CA GLY A 194 3.97 1.85 -5.13
C GLY A 194 4.01 0.72 -6.16
N SER A 195 4.50 -0.45 -5.77
CA SER A 195 4.64 -1.62 -6.64
C SER A 195 3.37 -2.48 -6.78
N CYS A 196 2.42 -2.43 -5.83
CA CYS A 196 1.21 -3.25 -5.90
C CYS A 196 0.28 -2.79 -7.03
N PRO A 197 -0.02 -3.64 -8.04
CA PRO A 197 -0.67 -3.23 -9.28
C PRO A 197 -2.13 -2.79 -9.09
N THR A 198 -2.82 -3.38 -8.12
CA THR A 198 -4.25 -3.19 -7.86
C THR A 198 -4.55 -2.05 -6.88
N VAL A 199 -3.52 -1.40 -6.33
CA VAL A 199 -3.65 -0.21 -5.48
C VAL A 199 -4.14 0.97 -6.32
N GLY A 200 -5.03 1.79 -5.74
CA GLY A 200 -5.50 3.00 -6.38
C GLY A 200 -4.57 4.19 -6.12
N ILE A 201 -4.37 5.00 -7.14
CA ILE A 201 -3.47 6.17 -7.09
C ILE A 201 -3.83 7.17 -5.99
N ALA A 202 -5.14 7.35 -5.69
CA ALA A 202 -5.57 8.37 -4.75
C ALA A 202 -5.11 8.09 -3.32
N GLY A 203 -5.48 6.93 -2.75
CA GLY A 203 -5.09 6.60 -1.37
C GLY A 203 -3.57 6.56 -1.20
N LEU A 204 -2.86 6.02 -2.19
CA LEU A 204 -1.41 5.97 -2.19
C LEU A 204 -0.79 7.37 -2.11
N THR A 205 -1.15 8.26 -3.03
CA THR A 205 -0.61 9.63 -3.12
C THR A 205 -0.88 10.42 -1.86
N LEU A 206 -2.14 10.39 -1.38
CA LEU A 206 -2.57 11.17 -0.23
C LEU A 206 -1.84 10.79 1.06
N GLY A 207 -1.33 9.57 1.18
CA GLY A 207 -0.51 9.15 2.32
C GLY A 207 1.00 9.17 2.06
N GLY A 208 1.45 9.69 0.91
CA GLY A 208 2.88 9.79 0.56
C GLY A 208 3.22 9.04 -0.73
N GLY A 209 3.03 7.73 -0.77
CA GLY A 209 3.32 6.90 -1.94
C GLY A 209 4.80 6.50 -2.05
N VAL A 210 5.20 5.55 -1.19
CA VAL A 210 6.53 4.94 -1.22
C VAL A 210 6.59 3.89 -2.32
N GLY A 211 7.70 3.84 -3.05
CA GLY A 211 7.94 2.86 -4.09
C GLY A 211 9.39 2.78 -4.54
N VAL A 212 9.65 1.84 -5.45
CA VAL A 212 11.00 1.42 -5.87
C VAL A 212 11.84 2.49 -6.59
N LEU A 213 11.21 3.58 -7.02
CA LEU A 213 11.89 4.71 -7.67
C LEU A 213 12.00 5.94 -6.75
N GLY A 214 11.57 5.81 -5.49
CA GLY A 214 11.47 6.94 -4.57
C GLY A 214 12.81 7.59 -4.24
N ARG A 215 13.89 6.82 -4.14
CA ARG A 215 15.23 7.37 -3.87
C ARG A 215 15.73 8.29 -4.99
N LYS A 216 15.37 7.98 -6.24
CA LYS A 216 15.76 8.79 -7.41
C LYS A 216 14.85 9.99 -7.61
N PHE A 217 13.52 9.81 -7.49
CA PHE A 217 12.55 10.79 -7.94
C PHE A 217 11.63 11.35 -6.83
N GLY A 218 11.83 10.96 -5.57
CA GLY A 218 10.94 11.31 -4.45
C GLY A 218 9.72 10.39 -4.34
N LEU A 219 8.86 10.68 -3.38
CA LEU A 219 7.59 9.99 -3.19
C LEU A 219 6.59 10.38 -4.28
N THR A 220 5.50 9.62 -4.42
CA THR A 220 4.41 9.99 -5.34
C THR A 220 3.88 11.40 -5.04
N CYS A 221 3.67 11.73 -3.77
CA CYS A 221 3.20 13.04 -3.33
C CYS A 221 4.20 14.19 -3.58
N ASP A 222 5.49 13.90 -3.69
CA ASP A 222 6.52 14.91 -4.00
C ASP A 222 6.46 15.33 -5.48
N ASN A 223 5.89 14.49 -6.31
CA ASN A 223 5.68 14.74 -7.74
C ASN A 223 4.30 15.33 -8.06
N LEU A 224 3.44 15.53 -7.05
CA LEU A 224 2.14 16.15 -7.23
C LEU A 224 2.30 17.65 -7.55
N LEU A 225 1.67 18.11 -8.63
CA LEU A 225 1.65 19.50 -9.07
C LEU A 225 0.32 20.18 -8.73
N SER A 226 -0.79 19.46 -8.89
CA SER A 226 -2.12 19.95 -8.51
C SER A 226 -3.08 18.79 -8.25
N ALA A 227 -4.17 19.05 -7.53
CA ALA A 227 -5.26 18.09 -7.31
C ALA A 227 -6.61 18.80 -7.38
N GLN A 228 -7.61 18.14 -7.97
CA GLN A 228 -9.00 18.53 -7.86
C GLN A 228 -9.65 17.76 -6.71
N VAL A 229 -10.34 18.45 -5.82
CA VAL A 229 -10.92 17.88 -4.61
C VAL A 229 -12.31 18.46 -4.31
N VAL A 230 -13.25 17.61 -3.90
CA VAL A 230 -14.54 18.02 -3.34
C VAL A 230 -14.42 18.07 -1.83
N VAL A 231 -14.49 19.28 -1.26
CA VAL A 231 -14.32 19.50 0.20
C VAL A 231 -15.63 19.38 0.97
N ALA A 232 -15.58 19.49 2.32
CA ALA A 232 -16.70 19.18 3.20
C ALA A 232 -17.95 20.03 2.96
N ASP A 233 -17.84 21.26 2.49
CA ASP A 233 -18.98 22.10 2.16
C ASP A 233 -19.58 21.86 0.74
N GLY A 234 -18.96 20.95 -0.03
CA GLY A 234 -19.36 20.58 -1.37
C GLY A 234 -18.71 21.39 -2.48
N ARG A 235 -17.85 22.37 -2.19
CA ARG A 235 -17.08 23.06 -3.24
C ARG A 235 -16.11 22.11 -3.92
N VAL A 236 -15.93 22.31 -5.23
CA VAL A 236 -14.86 21.68 -6.02
C VAL A 236 -13.71 22.67 -6.10
N LEU A 237 -12.56 22.29 -5.56
CA LEU A 237 -11.35 23.11 -5.55
C LEU A 237 -10.29 22.44 -6.42
N THR A 238 -9.53 23.24 -7.17
CA THR A 238 -8.26 22.81 -7.77
C THR A 238 -7.15 23.48 -6.98
N CYS A 239 -6.43 22.69 -6.20
CA CYS A 239 -5.37 23.19 -5.33
C CYS A 239 -3.98 22.87 -5.88
N ASP A 240 -3.06 23.81 -5.72
CA ASP A 240 -1.66 23.73 -6.10
C ASP A 240 -0.79 24.63 -5.17
N ALA A 241 0.46 24.87 -5.53
CA ALA A 241 1.36 25.71 -4.73
C ALA A 241 0.89 27.18 -4.57
N ASN A 242 0.00 27.68 -5.45
CA ASN A 242 -0.47 29.05 -5.49
C ASN A 242 -1.96 29.20 -5.14
N HIS A 243 -2.74 28.15 -5.30
CA HIS A 243 -4.18 28.11 -5.03
C HIS A 243 -4.48 27.09 -3.94
N ASP A 244 -5.15 27.52 -2.86
CA ASP A 244 -5.40 26.68 -1.67
C ASP A 244 -4.12 25.93 -1.18
N PRO A 245 -2.97 26.63 -1.01
CA PRO A 245 -1.66 26.00 -0.80
C PRO A 245 -1.60 25.16 0.48
N ASP A 246 -2.35 25.50 1.52
CA ASP A 246 -2.42 24.70 2.74
C ASP A 246 -3.16 23.39 2.51
N LEU A 247 -4.27 23.38 1.76
CA LEU A 247 -4.95 22.15 1.37
C LEU A 247 -4.04 21.29 0.49
N PHE A 248 -3.37 21.90 -0.50
CA PHE A 248 -2.40 21.21 -1.34
C PHE A 248 -1.25 20.60 -0.53
N TRP A 249 -0.75 21.31 0.48
CA TRP A 249 0.25 20.76 1.41
C TRP A 249 -0.29 19.53 2.17
N ALA A 250 -1.52 19.62 2.69
CA ALA A 250 -2.15 18.53 3.43
C ALA A 250 -2.40 17.28 2.57
N LEU A 251 -2.75 17.44 1.29
CA LEU A 251 -2.95 16.34 0.35
C LEU A 251 -1.64 15.62 -0.04
N ARG A 252 -0.48 16.16 0.31
CA ARG A 252 0.83 15.57 0.07
C ARG A 252 1.37 14.83 1.29
N GLY A 253 0.61 13.82 1.77
CA GLY A 253 1.02 12.96 2.87
C GLY A 253 0.17 13.05 4.15
N GLY A 254 -0.93 13.83 4.15
CA GLY A 254 -1.85 13.93 5.29
C GLY A 254 -2.86 12.78 5.40
N GLY A 255 -2.79 11.79 4.50
CA GLY A 255 -3.66 10.63 4.50
C GLY A 255 -4.96 10.81 3.70
N GLY A 256 -5.41 9.71 3.11
CA GLY A 256 -6.66 9.69 2.35
C GLY A 256 -7.89 9.89 3.22
N GLY A 257 -8.92 10.57 2.67
CA GLY A 257 -10.21 10.72 3.33
C GLY A 257 -10.28 11.74 4.47
N ASN A 258 -9.23 12.54 4.71
CA ASN A 258 -9.22 13.52 5.80
C ASN A 258 -9.76 14.90 5.41
N PHE A 259 -9.52 15.35 4.18
CA PHE A 259 -9.76 16.74 3.77
C PHE A 259 -10.78 16.89 2.65
N GLY A 260 -11.21 15.80 2.04
CA GLY A 260 -12.12 15.79 0.92
C GLY A 260 -12.00 14.52 0.07
N VAL A 261 -12.78 14.49 -1.01
CA VAL A 261 -12.74 13.45 -2.03
C VAL A 261 -11.99 13.99 -3.24
N VAL A 262 -10.77 13.48 -3.48
CA VAL A 262 -10.01 13.88 -4.67
C VAL A 262 -10.56 13.18 -5.90
N THR A 263 -10.69 13.90 -7.01
CA THR A 263 -11.27 13.44 -8.28
C THR A 263 -10.22 13.31 -9.38
N SER A 264 -9.16 14.11 -9.34
CA SER A 264 -8.01 14.00 -10.26
C SER A 264 -6.76 14.59 -9.66
N PHE A 265 -5.62 14.19 -10.22
CA PHE A 265 -4.28 14.68 -9.88
C PHE A 265 -3.52 15.05 -11.15
N THR A 266 -2.67 16.08 -11.08
CA THR A 266 -1.65 16.33 -12.09
C THR A 266 -0.28 16.13 -11.45
N PHE A 267 0.53 15.24 -12.03
CA PHE A 267 1.86 14.91 -11.55
C PHE A 267 2.94 15.37 -12.52
N ARG A 268 4.11 15.67 -11.98
CA ARG A 268 5.35 15.61 -12.74
C ARG A 268 5.68 14.14 -13.00
N VAL A 269 6.00 13.81 -14.25
CA VAL A 269 6.49 12.51 -14.65
C VAL A 269 7.91 12.63 -15.19
N HIS A 270 8.63 11.51 -15.23
CA HIS A 270 10.05 11.51 -15.55
C HIS A 270 10.31 10.66 -16.79
N PRO A 271 11.10 11.13 -17.77
CA PRO A 271 11.57 10.30 -18.86
C PRO A 271 12.39 9.13 -18.33
N LEU A 272 12.00 7.92 -18.69
CA LEU A 272 12.70 6.70 -18.32
C LEU A 272 12.29 5.56 -19.25
N SER A 273 13.27 4.84 -19.80
CA SER A 273 13.02 3.74 -20.73
C SER A 273 13.48 2.38 -20.19
N THR A 274 14.52 2.36 -19.38
CA THR A 274 15.14 1.12 -18.90
C THR A 274 15.54 1.20 -17.45
N LEU A 275 15.48 0.05 -16.79
CA LEU A 275 15.89 -0.19 -15.40
C LEU A 275 16.73 -1.46 -15.34
N SER A 276 17.50 -1.62 -14.28
CA SER A 276 18.11 -2.91 -13.94
C SER A 276 17.49 -3.43 -12.65
N LEU A 277 17.17 -4.71 -12.64
CA LEU A 277 16.58 -5.44 -11.52
C LEU A 277 17.60 -6.39 -10.94
N PHE A 278 17.52 -6.64 -9.63
CA PHE A 278 18.31 -7.69 -9.00
C PHE A 278 17.57 -8.36 -7.86
N THR A 279 17.87 -9.64 -7.64
CA THR A 279 17.46 -10.42 -6.47
C THR A 279 18.60 -11.36 -6.10
N LEU A 280 19.14 -11.22 -4.90
CA LEU A 280 20.18 -12.07 -4.34
C LEU A 280 19.61 -12.80 -3.12
N ARG A 281 19.83 -14.10 -3.02
CA ARG A 281 19.39 -14.93 -1.89
C ARG A 281 20.56 -15.62 -1.23
N TRP A 282 20.58 -15.66 0.09
CA TRP A 282 21.61 -16.32 0.88
C TRP A 282 21.06 -17.49 1.70
N PRO A 283 21.95 -18.41 2.18
CA PRO A 283 21.55 -19.36 3.20
C PRO A 283 21.06 -18.63 4.44
N TRP A 284 20.03 -19.17 5.11
CA TRP A 284 19.46 -18.53 6.30
C TRP A 284 20.50 -18.29 7.41
N SER A 285 21.50 -19.17 7.56
CA SER A 285 22.62 -19.00 8.50
C SER A 285 23.40 -17.70 8.32
N SER A 286 23.26 -17.05 7.18
CA SER A 286 23.91 -15.76 6.88
C SER A 286 22.99 -14.56 7.11
N ALA A 287 21.73 -14.76 7.59
CA ALA A 287 20.73 -13.68 7.67
C ALA A 287 21.23 -12.48 8.48
N ALA A 288 21.93 -12.69 9.60
CA ALA A 288 22.47 -11.60 10.40
C ALA A 288 23.51 -10.76 9.64
N SER A 289 24.42 -11.40 8.91
CA SER A 289 25.44 -10.68 8.13
C SER A 289 24.83 -9.98 6.92
N VAL A 290 23.80 -10.57 6.29
CA VAL A 290 23.05 -9.95 5.17
C VAL A 290 22.35 -8.69 5.63
N VAL A 291 21.57 -8.74 6.72
CA VAL A 291 20.88 -7.56 7.27
C VAL A 291 21.89 -6.49 7.66
N ASN A 292 22.98 -6.88 8.34
CA ASN A 292 24.00 -5.92 8.76
C ASN A 292 24.71 -5.26 7.57
N ALA A 293 25.07 -6.00 6.53
CA ALA A 293 25.69 -5.44 5.34
C ALA A 293 24.72 -4.53 4.58
N TRP A 294 23.47 -4.98 4.38
CA TRP A 294 22.46 -4.25 3.64
C TRP A 294 22.13 -2.88 4.27
N GLN A 295 21.95 -2.81 5.59
CA GLN A 295 21.57 -1.56 6.27
C GLN A 295 22.64 -0.46 6.20
N HIS A 296 23.90 -0.84 5.96
CA HIS A 296 25.00 0.11 5.76
C HIS A 296 25.24 0.41 4.28
N TRP A 297 24.92 -0.53 3.39
CA TRP A 297 25.13 -0.38 1.94
C TRP A 297 23.96 0.34 1.24
N ALA A 298 22.73 -0.09 1.45
CA ALA A 298 21.60 0.39 0.66
C ALA A 298 21.24 1.87 0.92
N PRO A 299 21.16 2.37 2.17
CA PRO A 299 20.86 3.78 2.41
C PRO A 299 21.95 4.73 1.92
N GLN A 300 23.20 4.27 1.86
CA GLN A 300 24.36 5.07 1.42
C GLN A 300 24.64 4.93 -0.09
N GLY A 301 23.93 4.06 -0.77
CA GLY A 301 24.03 3.89 -2.22
C GLY A 301 23.61 5.13 -3.00
N PRO A 302 23.93 5.21 -4.30
CA PRO A 302 23.50 6.32 -5.15
C PRO A 302 21.97 6.42 -5.22
N ASP A 303 21.46 7.58 -5.58
CA ASP A 303 20.02 7.83 -5.69
C ASP A 303 19.32 6.87 -6.66
N GLU A 304 20.02 6.43 -7.68
CA GLU A 304 19.58 5.45 -8.67
C GLU A 304 19.24 4.08 -8.08
N LEU A 305 19.82 3.74 -6.93
CA LEU A 305 19.65 2.44 -6.28
C LEU A 305 18.54 2.51 -5.23
N TRP A 306 17.46 1.78 -5.45
CA TRP A 306 16.56 1.37 -4.38
C TRP A 306 16.74 -0.12 -4.10
N SER A 307 16.72 -0.50 -2.83
CA SER A 307 16.84 -1.89 -2.40
C SER A 307 16.01 -2.16 -1.17
N ASN A 308 15.53 -3.40 -1.05
CA ASN A 308 15.01 -3.90 0.21
C ASN A 308 15.75 -5.16 0.66
N CYS A 309 15.73 -5.42 1.97
CA CYS A 309 16.16 -6.66 2.59
C CYS A 309 14.95 -7.33 3.21
N VAL A 310 14.75 -8.61 2.89
CA VAL A 310 13.52 -9.33 3.25
C VAL A 310 13.85 -10.61 4.00
N LEU A 311 13.21 -10.78 5.15
CA LEU A 311 13.24 -11.98 5.97
C LEU A 311 11.86 -12.63 5.94
N LEU A 312 11.72 -13.87 5.43
CA LEU A 312 10.46 -14.56 5.22
C LEU A 312 10.43 -15.93 5.86
N THR A 313 9.25 -16.34 6.30
CA THR A 313 9.01 -17.76 6.49
C THR A 313 8.95 -18.49 5.15
N ASN A 314 9.36 -19.75 5.15
CA ASN A 314 9.19 -20.63 4.01
C ASN A 314 7.80 -21.30 4.10
N SER A 315 7.10 -21.44 2.97
CA SER A 315 5.82 -22.17 2.91
C SER A 315 5.98 -23.65 3.28
N ASN A 316 7.12 -24.25 2.95
CA ASN A 316 7.50 -25.54 3.49
C ASN A 316 8.03 -25.37 4.92
N LYS A 317 7.23 -25.74 5.91
CA LYS A 317 7.58 -25.61 7.33
C LYS A 317 8.81 -26.41 7.77
N GLY A 318 9.18 -27.47 7.03
CA GLY A 318 10.41 -28.24 7.25
C GLY A 318 11.67 -27.59 6.63
N ALA A 319 11.51 -26.55 5.82
CA ALA A 319 12.65 -25.86 5.23
C ALA A 319 13.06 -24.64 6.06
N SER A 320 14.31 -24.18 5.87
CA SER A 320 14.80 -22.96 6.49
C SER A 320 14.03 -21.73 5.98
N PRO A 321 13.88 -20.68 6.82
CA PRO A 321 13.41 -19.39 6.37
C PRO A 321 14.26 -18.82 5.22
N ILE A 322 13.81 -17.71 4.66
CA ILE A 322 14.41 -17.08 3.49
C ILE A 322 14.96 -15.71 3.88
N VAL A 323 16.19 -15.44 3.47
CA VAL A 323 16.78 -14.10 3.47
C VAL A 323 17.19 -13.73 2.05
N LEU A 324 16.73 -12.56 1.60
CA LEU A 324 17.07 -12.04 0.28
C LEU A 324 17.21 -10.51 0.31
N VAL A 325 17.99 -10.00 -0.65
CA VAL A 325 18.08 -8.58 -0.98
C VAL A 325 17.69 -8.43 -2.44
N ASN A 326 16.71 -7.59 -2.70
CA ASN A 326 16.32 -7.27 -4.06
C ASN A 326 16.28 -5.75 -4.28
N GLY A 327 16.09 -5.33 -5.52
CA GLY A 327 15.95 -3.92 -5.80
C GLY A 327 15.96 -3.56 -7.27
N VAL A 328 15.88 -2.24 -7.45
CA VAL A 328 15.83 -1.58 -8.76
C VAL A 328 16.96 -0.56 -8.84
N TYR A 329 17.61 -0.52 -9.99
CA TYR A 329 18.62 0.47 -10.32
C TYR A 329 18.24 1.25 -11.58
N VAL A 330 18.19 2.58 -11.47
CA VAL A 330 17.95 3.48 -12.61
C VAL A 330 19.25 3.60 -13.41
N GLY A 331 19.50 2.68 -14.30
CA GLY A 331 20.72 2.59 -15.08
C GLY A 331 20.99 1.18 -15.61
N GLY A 332 22.13 1.00 -16.24
CA GLY A 332 22.53 -0.27 -16.84
C GLY A 332 23.04 -1.30 -15.82
N VAL A 333 23.10 -2.56 -16.24
CA VAL A 333 23.53 -3.70 -15.41
C VAL A 333 24.98 -3.59 -14.94
N ALA A 334 25.90 -3.03 -15.74
CA ALA A 334 27.31 -2.98 -15.38
C ALA A 334 27.60 -2.12 -14.12
N PRO A 335 27.10 -0.87 -13.99
CA PRO A 335 27.21 -0.12 -12.75
C PRO A 335 26.51 -0.82 -11.56
N LEU A 336 25.35 -1.44 -11.77
CA LEU A 336 24.66 -2.21 -10.74
C LEU A 336 25.54 -3.34 -10.21
N ASN A 337 26.19 -4.13 -11.10
CA ASN A 337 27.06 -5.22 -10.70
C ASN A 337 28.21 -4.74 -9.79
N THR A 338 28.77 -3.55 -10.03
CA THR A 338 29.79 -2.96 -9.15
C THR A 338 29.24 -2.70 -7.75
N LEU A 339 28.02 -2.19 -7.64
CA LEU A 339 27.36 -1.97 -6.35
C LEU A 339 27.06 -3.30 -5.63
N LEU A 340 26.60 -4.32 -6.38
CA LEU A 340 26.33 -5.64 -5.80
C LEU A 340 27.59 -6.35 -5.33
N GLN A 341 28.73 -6.15 -5.99
CA GLN A 341 30.03 -6.64 -5.51
C GLN A 341 30.43 -5.99 -4.17
N GLN A 342 30.12 -4.70 -3.96
CA GLN A 342 30.34 -4.03 -2.68
C GLN A 342 29.50 -4.64 -1.55
N LEU A 343 28.22 -4.99 -1.84
CA LEU A 343 27.36 -5.67 -0.87
C LEU A 343 27.87 -7.08 -0.57
N THR A 344 28.08 -7.89 -1.61
CA THR A 344 28.48 -9.30 -1.44
C THR A 344 29.84 -9.44 -0.78
N GLY A 345 30.77 -8.51 -1.02
CA GLY A 345 32.08 -8.46 -0.37
C GLY A 345 32.04 -8.21 1.15
N GLN A 346 30.91 -7.74 1.70
CA GLN A 346 30.70 -7.55 3.14
C GLN A 346 30.05 -8.75 3.83
N ILE A 347 29.63 -9.76 3.07
CA ILE A 347 28.90 -10.93 3.56
C ILE A 347 29.81 -12.15 3.45
N ASN A 348 30.04 -12.86 4.56
CA ASN A 348 30.93 -14.03 4.63
C ASN A 348 30.35 -15.30 3.98
N ALA A 349 29.47 -15.14 3.00
CA ALA A 349 28.86 -16.25 2.25
C ALA A 349 28.49 -15.76 0.86
N ALA A 350 28.67 -16.59 -0.16
CA ALA A 350 28.15 -16.32 -1.48
C ALA A 350 26.62 -16.45 -1.51
N PRO A 351 25.91 -15.67 -2.35
CA PRO A 351 24.51 -15.93 -2.65
C PRO A 351 24.31 -17.37 -3.17
N ILE A 352 23.23 -18.01 -2.76
CA ILE A 352 22.81 -19.33 -3.30
C ILE A 352 21.98 -19.21 -4.57
N SER A 353 21.47 -18.05 -4.85
CA SER A 353 20.93 -17.66 -6.14
C SER A 353 21.10 -16.17 -6.36
N ASP A 354 21.31 -15.78 -7.60
CA ASP A 354 21.42 -14.41 -8.08
C ASP A 354 20.64 -14.24 -9.37
N TYR A 355 19.93 -13.13 -9.43
CA TYR A 355 19.25 -12.67 -10.65
C TYR A 355 19.59 -11.21 -10.83
N VAL A 356 20.16 -10.86 -11.97
CA VAL A 356 20.45 -9.48 -12.38
C VAL A 356 20.09 -9.33 -13.84
N SER A 357 19.21 -8.40 -14.17
CA SER A 357 18.75 -8.22 -15.55
C SER A 357 18.40 -6.76 -15.82
N GLY A 358 18.71 -6.30 -17.03
CA GLY A 358 18.12 -5.08 -17.57
C GLY A 358 16.69 -5.36 -18.05
N ALA A 359 15.79 -4.39 -17.89
CA ALA A 359 14.39 -4.49 -18.28
C ALA A 359 13.87 -3.14 -18.81
N GLY A 360 12.87 -3.18 -19.68
CA GLY A 360 12.04 -2.03 -19.96
C GLY A 360 11.28 -1.58 -18.70
N VAL A 361 10.89 -0.32 -18.64
CA VAL A 361 10.22 0.22 -17.42
C VAL A 361 8.96 -0.57 -17.08
N LEU A 362 8.11 -0.88 -18.06
CA LEU A 362 6.89 -1.64 -17.80
C LEU A 362 7.18 -3.04 -17.29
N ASP A 363 8.13 -3.75 -17.90
CA ASP A 363 8.51 -5.11 -17.49
C ASP A 363 9.11 -5.11 -16.07
N ALA A 364 9.89 -4.08 -15.74
CA ALA A 364 10.42 -3.90 -14.40
C ALA A 364 9.30 -3.65 -13.38
N MET A 365 8.32 -2.82 -13.69
CA MET A 365 7.17 -2.60 -12.79
C MET A 365 6.26 -3.83 -12.70
N LEU A 366 6.11 -4.61 -13.78
CA LEU A 366 5.42 -5.89 -13.73
C LEU A 366 6.16 -6.93 -12.88
N TYR A 367 7.50 -6.94 -12.93
CA TYR A 367 8.32 -7.77 -12.04
C TYR A 367 8.09 -7.41 -10.57
N GLU A 368 8.22 -6.13 -10.22
CA GLU A 368 7.98 -5.63 -8.86
C GLU A 368 6.54 -5.85 -8.39
N ALA A 369 5.58 -5.89 -9.32
CA ALA A 369 4.18 -6.18 -9.07
C ALA A 369 3.86 -7.67 -8.87
N GLY A 370 4.81 -8.59 -9.10
CA GLY A 370 4.56 -10.03 -9.18
C GLY A 370 3.68 -10.43 -10.36
N CYS A 371 3.79 -9.67 -11.43
CA CYS A 371 3.00 -9.81 -12.66
C CYS A 371 3.85 -10.23 -13.87
N SER A 372 5.08 -10.68 -13.67
CA SER A 372 5.93 -11.14 -14.76
C SER A 372 5.23 -12.17 -15.64
N GLY A 373 5.26 -11.96 -16.96
CA GLY A 373 4.60 -12.82 -17.94
C GLY A 373 3.08 -12.70 -18.01
N LYS A 374 2.45 -11.75 -17.29
CA LYS A 374 1.02 -11.45 -17.37
C LYS A 374 0.75 -10.20 -18.21
N GLY A 375 -0.39 -10.19 -18.90
CA GLY A 375 -0.94 -8.97 -19.49
C GLY A 375 -1.42 -7.98 -18.44
N ILE A 376 -1.58 -6.73 -18.82
CA ILE A 376 -2.04 -5.65 -17.92
C ILE A 376 -3.40 -6.01 -17.29
N ASP A 377 -4.37 -6.46 -18.08
CA ASP A 377 -5.70 -6.86 -17.60
C ASP A 377 -5.64 -7.99 -16.57
N GLN A 378 -4.69 -8.93 -16.72
CA GLN A 378 -4.48 -10.03 -15.77
C GLN A 378 -3.87 -9.55 -14.44
N CYS A 379 -3.24 -8.38 -14.42
CA CYS A 379 -2.65 -7.78 -13.21
C CYS A 379 -3.65 -6.99 -12.36
N HIS A 380 -4.93 -7.24 -12.54
CA HIS A 380 -6.03 -6.73 -11.70
C HIS A 380 -6.62 -7.83 -10.82
N LEU A 381 -7.40 -7.40 -9.82
CA LEU A 381 -8.31 -8.31 -9.12
C LEU A 381 -9.47 -8.70 -10.05
N PRO A 382 -10.07 -9.90 -9.92
CA PRO A 382 -11.27 -10.29 -10.67
C PRO A 382 -12.45 -9.30 -10.51
N ILE A 383 -12.50 -8.59 -9.36
CA ILE A 383 -13.51 -7.55 -9.11
C ILE A 383 -13.23 -6.21 -9.81
N GLN A 384 -12.01 -6.01 -10.31
CA GLN A 384 -11.58 -4.78 -10.99
C GLN A 384 -11.56 -4.95 -12.51
N ASN A 385 -11.23 -6.14 -12.98
CA ASN A 385 -11.18 -6.49 -14.41
C ASN A 385 -11.59 -7.96 -14.55
N SER A 386 -12.43 -8.27 -15.53
CA SER A 386 -12.92 -9.64 -15.79
C SER A 386 -11.82 -10.64 -16.15
N GLN A 387 -10.66 -10.17 -16.62
CA GLN A 387 -9.47 -10.99 -16.88
C GLN A 387 -8.50 -11.01 -15.69
N GLY A 388 -8.81 -10.31 -14.61
CA GLY A 388 -7.97 -10.18 -13.43
C GLY A 388 -7.63 -11.54 -12.78
N GLN A 389 -6.35 -11.74 -12.50
CA GLN A 389 -5.80 -12.99 -11.94
C GLN A 389 -5.13 -12.77 -10.58
N ILE A 390 -5.19 -11.54 -10.07
CA ILE A 390 -4.59 -11.22 -8.81
C ILE A 390 -5.48 -11.68 -7.67
N ALA A 391 -4.96 -12.51 -6.79
CA ALA A 391 -5.70 -12.96 -5.62
C ALA A 391 -5.86 -11.81 -4.59
N ARG A 392 -6.97 -11.84 -3.86
CA ARG A 392 -7.17 -11.07 -2.64
C ARG A 392 -6.38 -11.72 -1.52
N ASP A 393 -5.94 -10.94 -0.53
CA ASP A 393 -5.14 -11.44 0.59
C ASP A 393 -5.69 -10.94 1.93
N THR A 394 -5.59 -11.79 2.95
CA THR A 394 -5.93 -11.47 4.33
C THR A 394 -4.65 -11.31 5.11
N SER A 395 -4.36 -10.08 5.53
CA SER A 395 -3.12 -9.78 6.24
C SER A 395 -3.28 -8.63 7.24
N ALA A 396 -2.46 -8.66 8.28
CA ALA A 396 -2.22 -7.53 9.15
C ALA A 396 -0.77 -7.06 9.00
N VAL A 397 -0.59 -5.75 9.14
CA VAL A 397 0.73 -5.12 9.00
C VAL A 397 0.98 -4.14 10.14
N LYS A 398 2.26 -3.99 10.48
CA LYS A 398 2.80 -2.89 11.28
C LYS A 398 4.00 -2.32 10.58
N SER A 399 4.36 -1.06 10.88
CA SER A 399 5.53 -0.44 10.29
C SER A 399 6.34 0.32 11.32
N ALA A 400 7.61 0.55 11.00
CA ALA A 400 8.50 1.37 11.78
C ALA A 400 9.54 2.04 10.87
N TYR A 401 10.03 3.21 11.29
CA TYR A 401 11.13 3.92 10.64
C TYR A 401 12.37 3.88 11.51
N TYR A 402 13.53 3.75 10.89
CA TYR A 402 14.83 3.72 11.54
C TYR A 402 15.72 4.84 11.02
N THR A 403 16.25 5.63 11.93
CA THR A 403 17.16 6.75 11.62
C THR A 403 18.62 6.41 11.89
N THR A 404 18.86 5.26 12.52
CA THR A 404 20.18 4.70 12.82
C THR A 404 20.22 3.22 12.44
N ALA A 405 21.42 2.69 12.22
CA ALA A 405 21.60 1.26 11.95
C ALA A 405 21.21 0.42 13.18
N LEU A 406 20.65 -0.77 12.91
CA LEU A 406 20.27 -1.72 13.95
C LEU A 406 21.51 -2.34 14.59
N PRO A 407 21.61 -2.37 15.93
CA PRO A 407 22.64 -3.16 16.61
C PRO A 407 22.39 -4.66 16.45
N SER A 408 23.40 -5.48 16.70
CA SER A 408 23.31 -6.95 16.55
C SER A 408 22.13 -7.55 17.34
N GLN A 409 21.80 -7.01 18.51
CA GLN A 409 20.65 -7.49 19.29
C GLN A 409 19.32 -7.29 18.55
N ALA A 410 19.12 -6.15 17.88
CA ALA A 410 17.92 -5.88 17.09
C ALA A 410 17.84 -6.82 15.87
N ILE A 411 18.96 -7.05 15.19
CA ILE A 411 19.04 -8.01 14.08
C ILE A 411 18.66 -9.42 14.56
N ASN A 412 19.19 -9.85 15.70
CA ASN A 412 18.84 -11.15 16.29
C ASN A 412 17.34 -11.23 16.67
N ASN A 413 16.73 -10.14 17.13
CA ASN A 413 15.29 -10.10 17.41
C ASN A 413 14.47 -10.39 16.14
N LEU A 414 14.83 -9.81 15.00
CA LEU A 414 14.17 -10.06 13.70
C LEU A 414 14.34 -11.53 13.28
N ILE A 415 15.54 -12.07 13.36
CA ILE A 415 15.85 -13.47 13.00
C ILE A 415 15.03 -14.43 13.87
N ASN A 416 15.10 -14.27 15.19
CA ASN A 416 14.37 -15.11 16.15
C ASN A 416 12.84 -15.03 15.93
N ALA A 417 12.30 -13.87 15.56
CA ALA A 417 10.87 -13.74 15.25
C ALA A 417 10.47 -14.58 14.04
N ILE A 418 11.28 -14.58 12.99
CA ILE A 418 11.04 -15.38 11.78
C ILE A 418 11.18 -16.88 12.08
N GLU A 419 12.19 -17.28 12.85
CA GLU A 419 12.42 -18.69 13.23
C GLU A 419 11.28 -19.23 14.09
N ARG A 420 10.82 -18.45 15.08
CA ARG A 420 9.64 -18.82 15.88
C ARG A 420 8.40 -19.04 15.00
N ARG A 421 8.16 -18.12 14.04
CA ARG A 421 7.02 -18.25 13.12
C ARG A 421 7.18 -19.44 12.18
N GLN A 422 8.39 -19.70 11.68
CA GLN A 422 8.68 -20.85 10.82
C GLN A 422 8.38 -22.17 11.53
N SER A 423 8.75 -22.28 12.80
CA SER A 423 8.54 -23.49 13.62
C SER A 423 7.13 -23.59 14.22
N SER A 424 6.29 -22.53 14.10
CA SER A 424 4.94 -22.54 14.69
C SER A 424 3.95 -23.28 13.77
N PRO A 425 3.35 -24.39 14.23
CA PRO A 425 2.31 -25.08 13.47
C PRO A 425 1.08 -24.18 13.32
N GLY A 426 0.46 -24.19 12.15
CA GLY A 426 -0.80 -23.49 11.90
C GLY A 426 -0.69 -21.99 11.63
N LEU A 427 0.46 -21.36 11.84
CA LEU A 427 0.67 -19.98 11.39
C LEU A 427 0.96 -19.96 9.88
N GLY A 428 0.27 -19.06 9.16
CA GLY A 428 0.50 -18.80 7.75
C GLY A 428 1.88 -18.16 7.49
N ASN A 429 2.09 -17.73 6.27
CA ASN A 429 3.30 -17.00 5.90
C ASN A 429 3.36 -15.65 6.60
N GLY A 430 4.57 -15.14 6.78
CA GLY A 430 4.81 -13.82 7.33
C GLY A 430 6.26 -13.45 7.18
N GLY A 431 6.54 -12.18 7.39
CA GLY A 431 7.89 -11.70 7.22
C GLY A 431 8.09 -10.25 7.58
N ILE A 432 9.31 -9.81 7.33
CA ILE A 432 9.78 -8.46 7.62
C ILE A 432 10.50 -7.97 6.37
N GLY A 433 9.97 -6.92 5.74
CA GLY A 433 10.61 -6.21 4.65
C GLY A 433 11.20 -4.91 5.17
N MET A 434 12.45 -4.62 4.84
CA MET A 434 13.13 -3.37 5.15
C MET A 434 13.43 -2.63 3.85
N ASP A 435 12.84 -1.46 3.65
CA ASP A 435 12.97 -0.66 2.42
C ASP A 435 13.95 0.50 2.63
N SER A 436 14.96 0.65 1.77
CA SER A 436 15.94 1.74 1.87
C SER A 436 15.29 3.10 1.56
N TYR A 437 15.61 4.08 2.42
CA TYR A 437 15.26 5.49 2.27
C TYR A 437 16.51 6.30 1.87
N GLY A 438 16.43 7.61 1.92
CA GLY A 438 17.50 8.50 1.48
C GLY A 438 17.23 9.09 0.10
N GLY A 439 18.29 9.60 -0.56
CA GLY A 439 18.18 10.21 -1.87
C GLY A 439 17.16 11.35 -1.93
N ALA A 440 16.35 11.40 -2.99
CA ALA A 440 15.35 12.45 -3.20
C ALA A 440 14.29 12.50 -2.09
N ILE A 441 13.95 11.37 -1.44
CA ILE A 441 12.98 11.34 -0.34
C ILE A 441 13.48 12.21 0.83
N ASN A 442 14.74 12.03 1.23
CA ASN A 442 15.29 12.70 2.41
C ASN A 442 15.79 14.12 2.13
N ARG A 443 15.87 14.54 0.86
CA ARG A 443 16.20 15.94 0.51
C ARG A 443 15.01 16.89 0.65
N VAL A 444 13.78 16.37 0.72
CA VAL A 444 12.59 17.18 1.00
C VAL A 444 12.56 17.52 2.49
N ALA A 445 12.41 18.79 2.84
CA ALA A 445 12.29 19.18 4.24
C ALA A 445 11.05 18.55 4.90
N THR A 446 11.14 18.22 6.19
CA THR A 446 10.10 17.52 6.94
C THR A 446 8.75 18.22 6.91
N ASP A 447 8.74 19.55 6.81
CA ASP A 447 7.56 20.42 6.80
C ASP A 447 7.17 20.93 5.39
N ALA A 448 7.91 20.57 4.34
CA ALA A 448 7.61 20.97 2.97
C ALA A 448 6.34 20.30 2.39
N THR A 449 5.99 19.14 2.95
CA THR A 449 4.75 18.39 2.67
C THR A 449 4.20 17.83 3.98
N ALA A 450 2.99 17.31 3.98
CA ALA A 450 2.42 16.68 5.18
C ALA A 450 3.12 15.36 5.56
N PHE A 451 3.83 14.71 4.62
CA PHE A 451 4.63 13.52 4.89
C PHE A 451 5.86 13.86 5.72
N ALA A 452 5.91 13.42 6.97
CA ALA A 452 6.91 13.85 7.96
C ALA A 452 8.23 13.05 7.97
N HIS A 453 8.27 11.85 7.39
CA HIS A 453 9.37 10.90 7.58
C HIS A 453 10.48 11.10 6.53
N ARG A 454 11.32 12.14 6.73
CA ARG A 454 12.32 12.60 5.76
C ARG A 454 13.78 12.37 6.19
N ASN A 455 14.00 11.70 7.34
CA ASN A 455 15.33 11.44 7.89
C ASN A 455 15.60 9.96 8.13
N ALA A 456 14.77 9.07 7.60
CA ALA A 456 14.93 7.64 7.77
C ALA A 456 16.10 7.09 6.94
N LEU A 457 16.82 6.12 7.47
CA LEU A 457 17.72 5.26 6.69
C LEU A 457 16.92 4.22 5.93
N PHE A 458 15.93 3.61 6.60
CA PHE A 458 15.03 2.62 6.03
C PHE A 458 13.72 2.56 6.84
N SER A 459 12.69 2.00 6.24
CA SER A 459 11.47 1.59 6.93
C SER A 459 11.39 0.08 7.01
N SER A 460 10.66 -0.44 8.01
CA SER A 460 10.25 -1.85 8.05
C SER A 460 8.76 -1.97 7.93
N GLN A 461 8.33 -2.99 7.16
CA GLN A 461 6.99 -3.53 7.18
C GLN A 461 7.03 -4.93 7.79
N PHE A 462 6.33 -5.11 8.90
CA PHE A 462 6.07 -6.41 9.52
C PHE A 462 4.72 -6.90 9.01
N SER A 463 4.64 -8.14 8.55
CA SER A 463 3.40 -8.68 7.99
C SER A 463 3.14 -10.11 8.44
N ALA A 464 1.87 -10.41 8.68
CA ALA A 464 1.37 -11.73 8.95
C ALA A 464 0.13 -11.97 8.09
N SER A 465 0.11 -13.11 7.38
CA SER A 465 -1.02 -13.51 6.53
C SER A 465 -1.65 -14.79 7.03
N TRP A 466 -2.95 -14.94 6.79
CA TRP A 466 -3.73 -16.12 7.11
C TRP A 466 -4.87 -16.31 6.11
N GLN A 467 -5.58 -17.44 6.16
CA GLN A 467 -6.76 -17.66 5.32
C GLN A 467 -7.99 -16.99 5.94
N ALA A 468 -8.87 -16.44 5.11
CA ALA A 468 -10.13 -15.87 5.59
C ALA A 468 -11.02 -16.90 6.34
N SER A 469 -10.80 -18.19 6.07
CA SER A 469 -11.47 -19.32 6.73
C SER A 469 -10.80 -19.80 8.01
N ASP A 470 -9.63 -19.26 8.38
CA ASP A 470 -8.91 -19.71 9.56
C ASP A 470 -9.70 -19.40 10.84
N PRO A 471 -9.63 -20.29 11.85
CA PRO A 471 -10.32 -20.07 13.12
C PRO A 471 -9.75 -18.85 13.87
N ALA A 472 -10.59 -18.24 14.71
CA ALA A 472 -10.24 -17.03 15.47
C ALA A 472 -8.94 -17.18 16.29
N SER A 473 -8.62 -18.40 16.77
CA SER A 473 -7.37 -18.68 17.49
C SER A 473 -6.13 -18.55 16.60
N VAL A 474 -6.20 -18.91 15.34
CA VAL A 474 -5.11 -18.72 14.36
C VAL A 474 -4.97 -17.25 14.01
N VAL A 475 -6.08 -16.53 13.84
CA VAL A 475 -6.07 -15.08 13.62
C VAL A 475 -5.41 -14.36 14.81
N ALA A 476 -5.81 -14.69 16.04
CA ALA A 476 -5.21 -14.13 17.26
C ALA A 476 -3.71 -14.40 17.34
N ALA A 477 -3.28 -15.64 17.10
CA ALA A 477 -1.85 -16.00 17.13
C ALA A 477 -1.03 -15.26 16.06
N ASN A 478 -1.62 -14.92 14.89
CA ASN A 478 -0.98 -14.07 13.89
C ASN A 478 -0.81 -12.62 14.39
N HIS A 479 -1.83 -12.05 15.02
CA HIS A 479 -1.75 -10.72 15.65
C HIS A 479 -0.75 -10.70 16.81
N ASP A 480 -0.72 -11.73 17.66
CA ASP A 480 0.22 -11.85 18.78
C ASP A 480 1.66 -11.84 18.26
N TRP A 481 1.97 -12.71 17.27
CA TRP A 481 3.30 -12.73 16.65
C TRP A 481 3.69 -11.36 16.07
N LEU A 482 2.77 -10.71 15.37
CA LEU A 482 3.00 -9.40 14.75
C LEU A 482 3.28 -8.34 15.81
N ASN A 483 2.48 -8.31 16.89
CA ASN A 483 2.62 -7.39 18.01
C ASN A 483 3.95 -7.61 18.75
N GLU A 484 4.26 -8.84 19.13
CA GLU A 484 5.51 -9.18 19.82
C GLU A 484 6.73 -8.82 18.99
N THR A 485 6.71 -9.13 17.69
CA THR A 485 7.82 -8.81 16.79
C THR A 485 8.02 -7.30 16.69
N TRP A 486 6.96 -6.56 16.44
CA TRP A 486 7.01 -5.10 16.34
C TRP A 486 7.44 -4.44 17.66
N GLN A 487 6.91 -4.89 18.80
CA GLN A 487 7.29 -4.39 20.13
C GLN A 487 8.76 -4.63 20.44
N SER A 488 9.30 -5.80 20.06
CA SER A 488 10.73 -6.12 20.28
C SER A 488 11.69 -5.17 19.56
N MET A 489 11.17 -4.46 18.54
CA MET A 489 11.93 -3.51 17.73
C MET A 489 11.74 -2.03 18.12
N ASN A 490 10.70 -1.71 18.93
CA ASN A 490 10.33 -0.32 19.24
C ASN A 490 11.45 0.52 19.84
N GLN A 491 12.27 -0.08 20.72
CA GLN A 491 13.40 0.63 21.35
C GLN A 491 14.49 1.05 20.36
N TYR A 492 14.52 0.46 19.16
CA TYR A 492 15.48 0.77 18.09
C TYR A 492 14.88 1.64 17.00
N ALA A 493 13.56 1.78 16.98
CA ALA A 493 12.82 2.56 16.01
C ALA A 493 12.70 4.03 16.42
N SER A 494 12.39 4.90 15.47
CA SER A 494 12.20 6.34 15.70
C SER A 494 10.86 6.68 16.40
N GLY A 495 9.95 5.71 16.58
CA GLY A 495 8.59 5.92 17.02
C GLY A 495 7.62 6.35 15.91
N ALA A 496 8.11 6.49 14.68
CA ALA A 496 7.31 6.81 13.50
C ALA A 496 6.82 5.55 12.79
N ALA A 497 5.67 5.67 12.11
CA ALA A 497 5.04 4.63 11.30
C ALA A 497 4.50 5.20 9.98
N TYR A 498 4.32 4.35 8.97
CA TYR A 498 3.82 4.76 7.66
C TYR A 498 2.29 4.68 7.62
N GLN A 499 1.63 5.80 7.39
CA GLN A 499 0.16 5.91 7.43
C GLN A 499 -0.57 5.10 6.35
N ASN A 500 0.08 4.76 5.22
CA ASN A 500 -0.51 3.84 4.24
C ASN A 500 -0.36 2.36 4.64
N TYR A 501 0.44 2.07 5.67
CA TYR A 501 0.46 0.78 6.37
C TYR A 501 -0.35 0.91 7.67
N VAL A 502 -1.61 1.35 7.51
CA VAL A 502 -2.48 1.68 8.64
C VAL A 502 -2.62 0.51 9.60
N ASP A 503 -2.31 0.78 10.88
CA ASP A 503 -2.39 -0.16 11.98
C ASP A 503 -3.51 0.30 12.94
N PRO A 504 -4.66 -0.39 12.99
CA PRO A 504 -5.78 0.01 13.84
C PRO A 504 -5.46 -0.09 15.34
N ASP A 505 -4.45 -0.89 15.72
CA ASP A 505 -4.05 -1.08 17.12
C ASP A 505 -3.02 -0.04 17.60
N LEU A 506 -2.53 0.83 16.71
CA LEU A 506 -1.55 1.85 17.03
C LEU A 506 -2.19 3.00 17.82
N THR A 507 -1.99 3.05 19.12
CA THR A 507 -2.66 4.01 20.01
C THR A 507 -2.14 5.44 19.87
N ASN A 508 -0.85 5.62 19.55
CA ASN A 508 -0.21 6.93 19.34
C ASN A 508 -0.10 7.30 17.85
N TRP A 509 -1.03 6.80 17.02
CA TRP A 509 -0.98 6.91 15.56
C TRP A 509 -0.81 8.35 15.05
N GLN A 510 -1.42 9.33 15.71
CA GLN A 510 -1.32 10.74 15.33
C GLN A 510 0.14 11.22 15.32
N GLN A 511 0.87 10.95 16.38
CA GLN A 511 2.27 11.30 16.49
C GLN A 511 3.13 10.42 15.58
N ALA A 512 2.84 9.12 15.51
CA ALA A 512 3.61 8.17 14.71
C ALA A 512 3.49 8.45 13.20
N TYR A 513 2.30 8.83 12.70
CA TYR A 513 2.07 9.09 11.27
C TYR A 513 2.50 10.50 10.85
N TYR A 514 2.29 11.51 11.70
CA TYR A 514 2.39 12.91 11.28
C TYR A 514 3.50 13.71 12.00
N GLY A 515 4.02 13.20 13.12
CA GLY A 515 5.10 13.86 13.87
C GLY A 515 4.79 15.33 14.16
N SER A 516 5.75 16.20 13.87
CA SER A 516 5.63 17.66 14.05
C SER A 516 4.63 18.33 13.10
N ASN A 517 4.16 17.65 12.05
CA ASN A 517 3.22 18.19 11.07
C ASN A 517 1.75 18.12 11.54
N LEU A 518 1.44 17.34 12.58
CA LEU A 518 0.09 17.16 13.09
C LEU A 518 -0.64 18.47 13.44
N PRO A 519 -0.05 19.44 14.15
CA PRO A 519 -0.75 20.69 14.48
C PRO A 519 -1.15 21.52 13.25
N ARG A 520 -0.34 21.50 12.18
CA ARG A 520 -0.69 22.16 10.91
C ARG A 520 -1.83 21.41 10.22
N LEU A 521 -1.80 20.09 10.17
CA LEU A 521 -2.89 19.27 9.62
C LEU A 521 -4.22 19.55 10.34
N GLN A 522 -4.22 19.65 11.66
CA GLN A 522 -5.41 19.95 12.44
C GLN A 522 -5.99 21.34 12.15
N ARG A 523 -5.13 22.37 11.98
CA ARG A 523 -5.57 23.72 11.56
C ARG A 523 -6.18 23.72 10.16
N ILE A 524 -5.55 22.99 9.22
CA ILE A 524 -6.07 22.86 7.85
C ILE A 524 -7.41 22.10 7.88
N LYS A 525 -7.51 21.03 8.68
CA LYS A 525 -8.77 20.31 8.88
C LYS A 525 -9.86 21.25 9.40
N ALA A 526 -9.56 22.11 10.37
CA ALA A 526 -10.52 23.09 10.90
C ALA A 526 -10.95 24.13 9.85
N ALA A 527 -10.09 24.47 8.90
CA ALA A 527 -10.40 25.43 7.83
C ALA A 527 -11.30 24.83 6.71
N TYR A 528 -11.07 23.57 6.32
CA TYR A 528 -11.77 22.94 5.21
C TYR A 528 -12.87 21.97 5.64
N ASP A 529 -12.84 21.50 6.89
CA ASP A 529 -13.83 20.59 7.47
C ASP A 529 -14.02 20.85 8.97
N PRO A 530 -14.55 22.03 9.35
CA PRO A 530 -14.67 22.45 10.75
C PRO A 530 -15.62 21.58 11.58
N ASN A 531 -16.54 20.86 10.93
CA ASN A 531 -17.52 19.99 11.57
C ASN A 531 -17.09 18.52 11.60
N ASP A 532 -15.83 18.22 11.22
CA ASP A 532 -15.31 16.86 11.15
C ASP A 532 -16.20 15.90 10.33
N PHE A 533 -16.67 16.39 9.17
CA PHE A 533 -17.56 15.64 8.28
C PHE A 533 -16.87 14.41 7.69
N PHE A 534 -15.60 14.55 7.29
CA PHE A 534 -14.74 13.45 6.85
C PHE A 534 -14.06 12.83 8.06
N HIS A 535 -14.68 11.83 8.66
CA HIS A 535 -14.15 11.16 9.85
C HIS A 535 -14.15 9.64 9.74
N PHE A 536 -13.15 9.03 10.33
CA PHE A 536 -13.00 7.59 10.55
C PHE A 536 -12.11 7.39 11.79
N ALA A 537 -11.90 6.15 12.25
CA ALA A 537 -11.25 5.89 13.54
C ALA A 537 -9.87 6.56 13.72
N GLN A 538 -9.07 6.66 12.65
CA GLN A 538 -7.76 7.33 12.68
C GLN A 538 -7.74 8.56 11.76
N SER A 539 -8.84 9.30 11.65
CA SER A 539 -8.87 10.57 10.93
C SER A 539 -8.30 11.71 11.76
N ILE A 540 -7.71 12.69 11.06
CA ILE A 540 -7.23 13.92 11.68
C ILE A 540 -8.43 14.73 12.18
N THR A 541 -8.45 15.07 13.46
CA THR A 541 -9.49 15.92 14.07
C THR A 541 -9.18 17.39 13.87
N PRO A 542 -10.20 18.26 13.65
CA PRO A 542 -9.99 19.70 13.56
C PRO A 542 -9.36 20.29 14.83
N ALA A 543 -8.47 21.30 14.67
CA ALA A 543 -7.99 22.09 15.79
C ALA A 543 -9.18 22.76 16.49
N ARG A 544 -9.15 22.80 17.82
CA ARG A 544 -10.17 23.46 18.65
C ARG A 544 -9.93 24.97 18.71
#